data_65f49f5193362ff7b93559688588f31b
#
_entry.id   65f49f5193362ff7b93559688588f31b
#
_cell.length_a   1.000
_cell.length_b   1.000
_cell.length_c   1.000
_cell.angle_alpha   90.00
_cell.angle_beta   90.00
_cell.angle_gamma   90.00
#
_symmetry.space_group_name_H-M   'P 1'
#
loop_
_entity.id
_entity.type
_entity.pdbx_description
1 polymer ?
#
loop_
_entity_poly.entity_id
_entity_poly.type
_entity_poly.pdbx_seq_one_letter_code
_entity_poly.pdbx_strand_id
1 'polypeptide(L)'
;MKKGLILHLTGNIISRPYIELTICTMKEFGADIDWMDESTIMVKPQPYSKHSFFVENDWSASSYWYEIAALMGEKNEGHIRLTNLMEGSRQGDSAIKFMFSVLGIKTSFASSERQKPTTVSLNAQRCTLPTFNFDFINQPDLAQTLVVCSCLKDIPFHFRGLQTLRIKETDRIEALKAEMKKLGYVLDDSIEGELRWDGTRCEPDESPAIDTYEDHRMAMAFAPACIKFPGLRINNPEVVSKSYPLFWEDLKKAGFEIIHNADY
;
A
#
# COMPACT_ATOMS: atom_id res chain seq x y z
N MET A 1 2.59 -27.16 -17.51
CA MET A 1 3.86 -27.97 -17.62
C MET A 1 3.49 -29.38 -17.91
N LYS A 2 4.24 -30.07 -18.82
CA LYS A 2 3.90 -31.46 -19.26
C LYS A 2 3.98 -32.51 -18.14
N LYS A 3 4.77 -32.27 -17.10
CA LYS A 3 4.99 -33.21 -15.98
C LYS A 3 4.47 -32.68 -14.63
N GLY A 4 3.83 -31.49 -14.59
CA GLY A 4 3.49 -30.80 -13.37
C GLY A 4 4.71 -30.10 -12.76
N LEU A 5 4.55 -29.64 -11.51
CA LEU A 5 5.59 -28.95 -10.73
C LEU A 5 5.40 -29.25 -9.25
N ILE A 6 6.49 -29.52 -8.56
CA ILE A 6 6.56 -29.46 -7.11
C ILE A 6 7.50 -28.31 -6.77
N LEU A 7 7.00 -27.34 -6.02
CA LEU A 7 7.74 -26.16 -5.60
C LEU A 7 7.96 -26.20 -4.08
N HIS A 8 9.21 -26.32 -3.67
CA HIS A 8 9.61 -26.22 -2.26
C HIS A 8 10.08 -24.80 -1.96
N LEU A 9 9.39 -24.13 -1.07
CA LEU A 9 9.76 -22.82 -0.57
C LEU A 9 10.73 -23.00 0.60
N THR A 10 11.81 -22.21 0.63
CA THR A 10 12.84 -22.27 1.66
C THR A 10 12.95 -20.93 2.39
N GLY A 11 13.33 -20.97 3.67
CA GLY A 11 13.40 -19.77 4.51
C GLY A 11 12.02 -19.26 4.96
N ASN A 12 11.96 -18.01 5.37
CA ASN A 12 10.70 -17.38 5.78
C ASN A 12 9.84 -17.04 4.57
N ILE A 13 8.61 -17.57 4.54
CA ILE A 13 7.64 -17.27 3.49
C ILE A 13 7.02 -15.90 3.78
N ILE A 14 7.39 -14.91 2.97
CA ILE A 14 6.90 -13.53 3.04
C ILE A 14 5.85 -13.32 1.95
N SER A 15 4.89 -12.43 2.19
CA SER A 15 3.82 -12.13 1.23
C SER A 15 3.00 -13.36 0.82
N ARG A 16 2.74 -14.25 1.76
CA ARG A 16 1.95 -15.48 1.53
C ARG A 16 0.61 -15.22 0.83
N PRO A 17 -0.13 -14.13 1.11
CA PRO A 17 -1.38 -13.83 0.40
C PRO A 17 -1.23 -13.70 -1.13
N TYR A 18 -0.06 -13.30 -1.64
CA TYR A 18 0.20 -13.25 -3.10
C TYR A 18 0.37 -14.62 -3.71
N ILE A 19 0.94 -15.57 -2.96
CA ILE A 19 1.01 -16.99 -3.36
C ILE A 19 -0.42 -17.56 -3.41
N GLU A 20 -1.22 -17.30 -2.37
CA GLU A 20 -2.62 -17.72 -2.30
C GLU A 20 -3.46 -17.14 -3.44
N LEU A 21 -3.28 -15.85 -3.75
CA LEU A 21 -3.94 -15.19 -4.89
C LEU A 21 -3.62 -15.93 -6.20
N THR A 22 -2.35 -16.29 -6.40
CA THR A 22 -1.90 -17.04 -7.59
C THR A 22 -2.52 -18.42 -7.63
N ILE A 23 -2.48 -19.18 -6.53
CA ILE A 23 -3.09 -20.51 -6.41
C ILE A 23 -4.58 -20.45 -6.71
N CYS A 24 -5.30 -19.53 -6.09
CA CYS A 24 -6.73 -19.34 -6.31
C CYS A 24 -7.05 -18.99 -7.76
N THR A 25 -6.30 -18.08 -8.36
CA THR A 25 -6.49 -17.71 -9.78
C THR A 25 -6.23 -18.90 -10.69
N MET A 26 -5.16 -19.66 -10.47
CA MET A 26 -4.87 -20.87 -11.24
C MET A 26 -6.00 -21.91 -11.11
N LYS A 27 -6.55 -22.11 -9.90
CA LYS A 27 -7.71 -23.01 -9.68
C LYS A 27 -8.94 -22.58 -10.47
N GLU A 28 -9.24 -21.27 -10.54
CA GLU A 28 -10.36 -20.75 -11.34
C GLU A 28 -10.20 -21.05 -12.84
N PHE A 29 -8.98 -21.10 -13.34
CA PHE A 29 -8.68 -21.53 -14.71
C PHE A 29 -8.50 -23.05 -14.84
N GLY A 30 -8.93 -23.82 -13.83
CA GLY A 30 -9.00 -25.28 -13.88
C GLY A 30 -7.71 -25.99 -13.49
N ALA A 31 -6.70 -25.32 -12.96
CA ALA A 31 -5.50 -25.98 -12.48
C ALA A 31 -5.77 -26.80 -11.21
N ASP A 32 -5.24 -28.01 -11.15
CA ASP A 32 -5.15 -28.80 -9.92
C ASP A 32 -3.83 -28.43 -9.23
N ILE A 33 -3.92 -27.52 -8.29
CA ILE A 33 -2.80 -26.93 -7.54
C ILE A 33 -3.20 -26.79 -6.09
N ASP A 34 -2.34 -27.19 -5.16
CA ASP A 34 -2.55 -26.97 -3.73
C ASP A 34 -1.25 -27.06 -2.94
N TRP A 35 -1.32 -26.61 -1.69
CA TRP A 35 -0.29 -26.89 -0.71
C TRP A 35 -0.30 -28.38 -0.35
N MET A 36 0.86 -29.01 -0.36
CA MET A 36 1.06 -30.36 0.22
C MET A 36 1.36 -30.29 1.70
N ASP A 37 2.06 -29.23 2.10
CA ASP A 37 2.43 -28.89 3.46
C ASP A 37 2.62 -27.35 3.58
N GLU A 38 3.15 -26.86 4.70
CA GLU A 38 3.31 -25.42 4.96
C GLU A 38 4.25 -24.69 3.98
N SER A 39 5.12 -25.44 3.28
CA SER A 39 6.18 -24.90 2.42
C SER A 39 6.23 -25.52 1.02
N THR A 40 5.40 -26.52 0.73
CA THR A 40 5.44 -27.24 -0.55
C THR A 40 4.14 -27.07 -1.32
N ILE A 41 4.23 -26.61 -2.55
CA ILE A 41 3.11 -26.46 -3.48
C ILE A 41 3.25 -27.50 -4.59
N MET A 42 2.17 -28.21 -4.90
CA MET A 42 2.09 -29.16 -6.01
C MET A 42 1.12 -28.65 -7.08
N VAL A 43 1.58 -28.67 -8.33
CA VAL A 43 0.78 -28.39 -9.52
C VAL A 43 0.74 -29.64 -10.38
N LYS A 44 -0.43 -30.26 -10.58
CA LYS A 44 -0.58 -31.43 -11.44
C LYS A 44 -0.50 -31.04 -12.93
N PRO A 45 -0.06 -31.98 -13.77
CA PRO A 45 0.03 -31.75 -15.22
C PRO A 45 -1.36 -31.76 -15.88
N GLN A 46 -1.85 -30.57 -16.23
CA GLN A 46 -3.10 -30.40 -16.97
C GLN A 46 -3.12 -29.06 -17.72
N PRO A 47 -3.92 -28.95 -18.80
CA PRO A 47 -4.15 -27.68 -19.46
C PRO A 47 -5.09 -26.79 -18.62
N TYR A 48 -4.99 -25.48 -18.81
CA TYR A 48 -5.99 -24.55 -18.31
C TYR A 48 -7.30 -24.68 -19.09
N SER A 49 -8.40 -24.46 -18.40
CA SER A 49 -9.73 -24.34 -19.00
C SER A 49 -10.06 -22.89 -19.31
N LYS A 50 -10.86 -22.66 -20.37
CA LYS A 50 -11.36 -21.32 -20.69
C LYS A 50 -12.34 -20.89 -19.60
N HIS A 51 -12.10 -19.72 -19.03
CA HIS A 51 -12.93 -19.12 -17.99
C HIS A 51 -13.05 -17.62 -18.17
N SER A 52 -14.21 -17.04 -17.85
CA SER A 52 -14.38 -15.59 -17.76
C SER A 52 -13.94 -15.13 -16.38
N PHE A 53 -12.98 -14.21 -16.34
CA PHE A 53 -12.40 -13.70 -15.10
C PHE A 53 -12.55 -12.19 -15.04
N PHE A 54 -12.97 -11.69 -13.88
CA PHE A 54 -13.00 -10.26 -13.61
C PHE A 54 -11.74 -9.87 -12.82
N VAL A 55 -10.95 -8.95 -13.37
CA VAL A 55 -9.81 -8.36 -12.69
C VAL A 55 -10.30 -7.18 -11.86
N GLU A 56 -10.27 -7.31 -10.53
CA GLU A 56 -10.61 -6.20 -9.65
C GLU A 56 -9.50 -5.14 -9.65
N ASN A 57 -9.84 -3.91 -9.22
CA ASN A 57 -8.86 -2.86 -9.08
C ASN A 57 -7.86 -3.15 -7.95
N ASP A 58 -6.71 -2.50 -8.03
CA ASP A 58 -5.58 -2.72 -7.15
C ASP A 58 -5.81 -2.14 -5.74
N TRP A 59 -5.77 -3.01 -4.73
CA TRP A 59 -5.86 -2.60 -3.33
C TRP A 59 -4.61 -1.88 -2.84
N SER A 60 -3.43 -2.16 -3.39
CA SER A 60 -2.23 -1.39 -3.09
C SER A 60 -2.38 0.06 -3.53
N ALA A 61 -2.88 0.29 -4.76
CA ALA A 61 -3.17 1.63 -5.27
C ALA A 61 -4.26 2.33 -4.44
N SER A 62 -5.22 1.58 -3.89
CA SER A 62 -6.24 2.13 -3.01
C SER A 62 -5.66 2.73 -1.74
N SER A 63 -4.52 2.25 -1.25
CA SER A 63 -3.90 2.68 0.01
C SER A 63 -3.63 4.18 0.06
N TYR A 64 -3.24 4.79 -1.04
CA TYR A 64 -2.97 6.23 -1.14
C TYR A 64 -4.24 7.07 -0.97
N TRP A 65 -5.38 6.55 -1.44
CA TRP A 65 -6.69 7.20 -1.23
C TRP A 65 -7.18 7.05 0.21
N TYR A 66 -6.87 5.93 0.88
CA TYR A 66 -7.09 5.78 2.32
C TYR A 66 -6.26 6.78 3.12
N GLU A 67 -5.01 6.98 2.73
CA GLU A 67 -4.13 7.96 3.33
C GLU A 67 -4.68 9.38 3.17
N ILE A 68 -5.08 9.76 1.94
CA ILE A 68 -5.74 11.06 1.68
C ILE A 68 -6.95 11.23 2.59
N ALA A 69 -7.83 10.22 2.66
CA ALA A 69 -9.00 10.28 3.55
C ALA A 69 -8.61 10.49 5.01
N ALA A 70 -7.56 9.81 5.49
CA ALA A 70 -7.10 9.91 6.87
C ALA A 70 -6.47 11.26 7.19
N LEU A 71 -5.74 11.85 6.25
CA LEU A 71 -5.09 13.17 6.41
C LEU A 71 -6.08 14.33 6.31
N MET A 72 -7.11 14.21 5.47
CA MET A 72 -8.17 15.21 5.35
C MET A 72 -9.06 15.25 6.61
N GLY A 73 -9.24 14.11 7.30
CA GLY A 73 -9.97 14.03 8.55
C GLY A 73 -11.48 14.28 8.44
N GLU A 74 -12.14 14.38 9.61
CA GLU A 74 -13.60 14.48 9.72
C GLU A 74 -14.21 15.76 9.10
N LYS A 75 -13.42 16.79 8.91
CA LYS A 75 -13.88 18.07 8.34
C LYS A 75 -14.17 17.99 6.85
N ASN A 76 -13.73 16.92 6.20
CA ASN A 76 -13.99 16.73 4.78
C ASN A 76 -15.30 15.97 4.59
N GLU A 77 -16.35 16.66 4.15
CA GLU A 77 -17.63 16.07 3.74
C GLU A 77 -17.52 15.32 2.39
N GLY A 78 -16.37 15.38 1.74
CA GLY A 78 -16.10 14.67 0.51
C GLY A 78 -15.92 13.18 0.76
N HIS A 79 -16.83 12.38 0.24
CA HIS A 79 -16.71 10.93 0.30
C HIS A 79 -15.81 10.44 -0.83
N ILE A 80 -14.59 10.00 -0.50
CA ILE A 80 -13.74 9.30 -1.47
C ILE A 80 -14.44 7.98 -1.82
N ARG A 81 -14.64 7.76 -3.12
CA ARG A 81 -15.25 6.54 -3.66
C ARG A 81 -14.28 5.85 -4.61
N LEU A 82 -13.99 4.58 -4.30
CA LEU A 82 -13.14 3.73 -5.11
C LEU A 82 -14.03 2.67 -5.77
N THR A 83 -13.85 2.47 -7.07
CA THR A 83 -14.68 1.55 -7.85
C THR A 83 -14.00 0.22 -8.08
N ASN A 84 -14.77 -0.79 -8.46
CA ASN A 84 -14.27 -2.12 -8.89
C ASN A 84 -13.39 -2.84 -7.86
N LEU A 85 -13.66 -2.65 -6.57
CA LEU A 85 -13.04 -3.39 -5.47
C LEU A 85 -14.01 -4.43 -4.92
N MET A 86 -13.50 -5.50 -4.31
CA MET A 86 -14.32 -6.56 -3.71
C MET A 86 -14.11 -6.58 -2.18
N GLU A 87 -15.19 -6.73 -1.41
CA GLU A 87 -15.08 -6.93 0.03
C GLU A 87 -14.30 -8.19 0.38
N GLY A 88 -14.58 -9.28 -0.34
CA GLY A 88 -13.91 -10.57 -0.21
C GLY A 88 -12.71 -10.73 -1.16
N SER A 89 -11.97 -9.64 -1.40
CA SER A 89 -10.76 -9.66 -2.22
C SER A 89 -9.74 -10.69 -1.75
N ARG A 90 -9.10 -11.33 -2.70
CA ARG A 90 -7.96 -12.23 -2.48
C ARG A 90 -6.61 -11.51 -2.52
N GLN A 91 -6.58 -10.23 -2.89
CA GLN A 91 -5.37 -9.41 -2.80
C GLN A 91 -4.99 -9.23 -1.33
N GLY A 92 -3.75 -9.54 -0.96
CA GLY A 92 -3.24 -9.39 0.40
C GLY A 92 -3.40 -7.96 0.92
N ASP A 93 -3.19 -6.98 0.04
CA ASP A 93 -3.26 -5.56 0.35
C ASP A 93 -4.69 -5.06 0.61
N SER A 94 -5.73 -5.89 0.39
CA SER A 94 -7.09 -5.58 0.86
C SER A 94 -7.18 -5.45 2.38
N ALA A 95 -6.15 -5.91 3.12
CA ALA A 95 -5.97 -5.68 4.55
C ALA A 95 -5.90 -4.18 4.92
N ILE A 96 -5.62 -3.29 3.95
CA ILE A 96 -5.58 -1.83 4.16
C ILE A 96 -6.86 -1.30 4.81
N LYS A 97 -8.02 -1.86 4.49
CA LYS A 97 -9.30 -1.49 5.11
C LYS A 97 -9.32 -1.69 6.63
N PHE A 98 -8.63 -2.73 7.14
CA PHE A 98 -8.51 -2.98 8.58
C PHE A 98 -7.45 -2.09 9.20
N MET A 99 -6.31 -1.90 8.53
CA MET A 99 -5.24 -1.02 8.99
C MET A 99 -5.74 0.42 9.13
N PHE A 100 -6.49 0.92 8.16
CA PHE A 100 -7.03 2.27 8.23
C PHE A 100 -8.28 2.39 9.11
N SER A 101 -8.95 1.30 9.45
CA SER A 101 -10.05 1.36 10.42
C SER A 101 -9.58 1.83 11.80
N VAL A 102 -8.37 1.42 12.24
CA VAL A 102 -7.78 1.89 13.50
C VAL A 102 -7.24 3.32 13.39
N LEU A 103 -6.93 3.78 12.18
CA LEU A 103 -6.55 5.16 11.88
C LEU A 103 -7.76 6.10 11.67
N GLY A 104 -8.98 5.58 11.86
CA GLY A 104 -10.22 6.33 11.80
C GLY A 104 -10.86 6.39 10.41
N ILE A 105 -10.62 5.42 9.52
CA ILE A 105 -11.29 5.36 8.22
C ILE A 105 -12.25 4.19 8.18
N LYS A 106 -13.54 4.49 8.16
CA LYS A 106 -14.58 3.49 7.95
C LYS A 106 -14.74 3.19 6.47
N THR A 107 -14.58 1.91 6.12
CA THR A 107 -14.82 1.39 4.78
C THR A 107 -16.23 0.87 4.65
N SER A 108 -16.97 1.31 3.63
CA SER A 108 -18.34 0.86 3.35
C SER A 108 -18.43 0.37 1.92
N PHE A 109 -19.01 -0.82 1.71
CA PHE A 109 -19.22 -1.43 0.41
C PHE A 109 -20.65 -1.19 -0.05
N ALA A 110 -20.85 -0.79 -1.31
CA ALA A 110 -22.18 -0.52 -1.87
C ALA A 110 -23.01 -1.80 -2.12
N SER A 111 -22.33 -2.96 -2.24
CA SER A 111 -22.98 -4.27 -2.40
C SER A 111 -22.68 -5.18 -1.23
N SER A 112 -23.64 -6.02 -0.85
CA SER A 112 -23.46 -7.10 0.12
C SER A 112 -22.83 -8.37 -0.49
N GLU A 113 -22.69 -8.42 -1.82
CA GLU A 113 -22.09 -9.56 -2.51
C GLU A 113 -20.56 -9.46 -2.48
N ARG A 114 -19.95 -10.14 -1.50
CA ARG A 114 -18.53 -10.01 -1.17
C ARG A 114 -17.56 -10.35 -2.29
N GLN A 115 -17.96 -11.21 -3.23
CA GLN A 115 -17.15 -11.69 -4.35
C GLN A 115 -17.46 -10.95 -5.66
N LYS A 116 -18.24 -9.87 -5.61
CA LYS A 116 -18.52 -9.03 -6.78
C LYS A 116 -17.89 -7.66 -6.64
N PRO A 117 -17.38 -7.11 -7.76
CA PRO A 117 -16.86 -5.74 -7.79
C PRO A 117 -17.93 -4.74 -7.38
N THR A 118 -17.55 -3.80 -6.55
CA THR A 118 -18.48 -2.78 -6.06
C THR A 118 -17.76 -1.44 -5.86
N THR A 119 -18.52 -0.43 -5.53
CA THR A 119 -17.98 0.86 -5.08
C THR A 119 -17.75 0.81 -3.57
N VAL A 120 -16.57 1.27 -3.18
CA VAL A 120 -16.14 1.41 -1.78
C VAL A 120 -16.14 2.89 -1.43
N SER A 121 -16.77 3.25 -0.31
CA SER A 121 -16.75 4.61 0.23
C SER A 121 -15.88 4.67 1.48
N LEU A 122 -15.01 5.69 1.53
CA LEU A 122 -14.11 5.95 2.65
C LEU A 122 -14.64 7.13 3.46
N ASN A 123 -14.95 6.90 4.73
CA ASN A 123 -15.51 7.91 5.62
C ASN A 123 -14.57 8.11 6.81
N ALA A 124 -14.02 9.32 6.95
CA ALA A 124 -13.17 9.64 8.07
C ALA A 124 -13.97 9.76 9.37
N GLN A 125 -13.43 9.23 10.44
CA GLN A 125 -13.94 9.27 11.81
C GLN A 125 -12.82 9.69 12.76
N ARG A 126 -13.17 10.07 13.97
CA ARG A 126 -12.17 10.41 14.98
C ARG A 126 -11.24 9.23 15.25
N CYS A 127 -9.96 9.44 15.06
CA CYS A 127 -8.92 8.50 15.46
C CYS A 127 -8.49 8.78 16.89
N THR A 128 -8.45 7.73 17.73
CA THR A 128 -8.00 7.81 19.13
C THR A 128 -6.86 6.82 19.40
N LEU A 129 -6.22 6.31 18.35
CA LEU A 129 -5.15 5.33 18.48
C LEU A 129 -3.90 5.98 19.09
N PRO A 130 -3.41 5.52 20.26
CA PRO A 130 -2.23 6.11 20.89
C PRO A 130 -0.92 5.67 20.24
N THR A 131 -0.86 4.46 19.71
CA THR A 131 0.32 3.90 19.02
C THR A 131 -0.14 2.83 18.04
N PHE A 132 0.46 2.80 16.85
CA PHE A 132 0.14 1.80 15.83
C PHE A 132 1.23 0.72 15.74
N ASN A 133 0.89 -0.51 16.13
CA ASN A 133 1.78 -1.65 16.01
C ASN A 133 1.25 -2.60 14.93
N PHE A 134 2.12 -3.00 13.99
CA PHE A 134 1.72 -3.90 12.92
C PHE A 134 2.89 -4.75 12.41
N ASP A 135 2.57 -5.98 11.94
CA ASP A 135 3.53 -6.87 11.29
C ASP A 135 3.19 -6.97 9.79
N PHE A 136 4.07 -6.43 8.96
CA PHE A 136 3.92 -6.32 7.51
C PHE A 136 4.41 -7.54 6.73
N ILE A 137 4.74 -8.65 7.37
CA ILE A 137 5.29 -9.84 6.69
C ILE A 137 4.41 -10.31 5.52
N ASN A 138 3.11 -10.13 5.62
CA ASN A 138 2.14 -10.50 4.60
C ASN A 138 1.77 -9.37 3.63
N GLN A 139 1.97 -8.09 4.00
CA GLN A 139 1.61 -6.90 3.22
C GLN A 139 2.73 -5.85 3.23
N PRO A 140 3.99 -6.22 2.90
CA PRO A 140 5.13 -5.29 3.04
C PRO A 140 4.97 -4.04 2.16
N ASP A 141 4.26 -4.13 1.06
CA ASP A 141 4.07 -3.03 0.11
C ASP A 141 3.13 -1.92 0.62
N LEU A 142 2.40 -2.14 1.71
CA LEU A 142 1.58 -1.12 2.37
C LEU A 142 2.36 -0.29 3.40
N ALA A 143 3.57 -0.72 3.78
CA ALA A 143 4.32 -0.10 4.86
C ALA A 143 4.65 1.38 4.59
N GLN A 144 5.03 1.74 3.35
CA GLN A 144 5.38 3.13 3.02
C GLN A 144 4.20 4.07 3.28
N THR A 145 3.01 3.74 2.77
CA THR A 145 1.78 4.51 3.00
C THR A 145 1.48 4.65 4.49
N LEU A 146 1.61 3.55 5.26
CA LEU A 146 1.30 3.57 6.70
C LEU A 146 2.34 4.34 7.51
N VAL A 147 3.61 4.32 7.13
CA VAL A 147 4.68 5.11 7.76
C VAL A 147 4.41 6.60 7.58
N VAL A 148 4.20 7.03 6.34
CA VAL A 148 3.95 8.45 6.02
C VAL A 148 2.66 8.90 6.71
N CYS A 149 1.57 8.17 6.56
CA CYS A 149 0.29 8.49 7.18
C CYS A 149 0.38 8.58 8.71
N SER A 150 1.04 7.63 9.38
CA SER A 150 1.16 7.61 10.84
C SER A 150 1.94 8.82 11.35
N CYS A 151 3.07 9.15 10.74
CA CYS A 151 3.83 10.34 11.06
C CYS A 151 2.99 11.61 10.88
N LEU A 152 2.33 11.78 9.73
CA LEU A 152 1.53 12.97 9.42
C LEU A 152 0.27 13.11 10.30
N LYS A 153 -0.17 12.03 10.94
CA LYS A 153 -1.25 12.03 11.94
C LYS A 153 -0.74 12.16 13.37
N ASP A 154 0.56 12.29 13.57
CA ASP A 154 1.19 12.31 14.91
C ASP A 154 0.89 11.06 15.75
N ILE A 155 0.85 9.89 15.10
CA ILE A 155 0.61 8.60 15.74
C ILE A 155 1.94 7.82 15.78
N PRO A 156 2.57 7.68 16.94
CA PRO A 156 3.75 6.81 17.09
C PRO A 156 3.47 5.40 16.59
N PHE A 157 4.50 4.74 16.05
CA PHE A 157 4.33 3.40 15.51
C PHE A 157 5.53 2.48 15.76
N HIS A 158 5.26 1.17 15.73
CA HIS A 158 6.26 0.12 15.65
C HIS A 158 5.84 -0.92 14.62
N PHE A 159 6.51 -0.91 13.47
CA PHE A 159 6.25 -1.79 12.33
C PHE A 159 7.34 -2.83 12.21
N ARG A 160 6.93 -4.09 11.98
CA ARG A 160 7.80 -5.26 11.85
C ARG A 160 7.54 -5.97 10.53
N GLY A 161 8.33 -7.01 10.23
CA GLY A 161 8.16 -7.80 9.00
C GLY A 161 8.61 -7.06 7.74
N LEU A 162 9.56 -6.11 7.87
CA LEU A 162 9.98 -5.19 6.82
C LEU A 162 11.28 -5.59 6.11
N GLN A 163 11.82 -6.80 6.37
CA GLN A 163 13.13 -7.24 5.87
C GLN A 163 13.24 -7.11 4.34
N THR A 164 12.16 -7.42 3.62
CA THR A 164 12.16 -7.35 2.15
C THR A 164 12.17 -5.94 1.59
N LEU A 165 11.87 -4.92 2.38
CA LEU A 165 11.85 -3.53 1.90
C LEU A 165 13.25 -3.01 1.56
N ARG A 166 14.31 -3.63 2.09
CA ARG A 166 15.69 -3.26 1.76
C ARG A 166 16.17 -3.76 0.40
N ILE A 167 15.46 -4.72 -0.21
CA ILE A 167 15.85 -5.37 -1.47
C ILE A 167 14.78 -5.23 -2.57
N LYS A 168 13.94 -4.21 -2.49
CA LYS A 168 12.94 -3.88 -3.50
C LYS A 168 13.57 -3.01 -4.62
N GLU A 169 12.81 -2.11 -5.22
CA GLU A 169 13.30 -1.15 -6.23
C GLU A 169 14.43 -0.28 -5.68
N THR A 170 14.37 0.02 -4.41
CA THR A 170 15.39 0.71 -3.63
C THR A 170 15.44 0.12 -2.22
N ASP A 171 16.40 0.51 -1.37
CA ASP A 171 16.27 0.33 0.08
C ASP A 171 15.19 1.30 0.59
N ARG A 172 13.94 0.79 0.65
CA ARG A 172 12.77 1.58 1.05
C ARG A 172 12.84 2.08 2.48
N ILE A 173 13.55 1.37 3.36
CA ILE A 173 13.73 1.80 4.75
C ILE A 173 14.60 3.04 4.81
N GLU A 174 15.76 3.03 4.15
CA GLU A 174 16.64 4.20 4.09
C GLU A 174 15.97 5.37 3.36
N ALA A 175 15.25 5.11 2.27
CA ALA A 175 14.49 6.13 1.57
C ALA A 175 13.42 6.78 2.48
N LEU A 176 12.62 5.98 3.19
CA LEU A 176 11.62 6.50 4.14
C LEU A 176 12.27 7.35 5.24
N LYS A 177 13.38 6.91 5.82
CA LYS A 177 14.11 7.67 6.84
C LYS A 177 14.59 9.02 6.31
N ALA A 178 15.21 9.00 5.11
CA ALA A 178 15.73 10.20 4.48
C ALA A 178 14.62 11.21 4.16
N GLU A 179 13.54 10.75 3.53
CA GLU A 179 12.46 11.63 3.09
C GLU A 179 11.59 12.13 4.25
N MET A 180 11.30 11.27 5.24
CA MET A 180 10.58 11.70 6.45
C MET A 180 11.38 12.70 7.27
N LYS A 181 12.72 12.61 7.27
CA LYS A 181 13.57 13.59 7.93
C LYS A 181 13.44 14.99 7.32
N LYS A 182 13.32 15.10 5.99
CA LYS A 182 13.04 16.39 5.30
C LYS A 182 11.71 17.01 5.76
N LEU A 183 10.76 16.18 6.20
CA LEU A 183 9.48 16.62 6.76
C LEU A 183 9.50 16.79 8.29
N GLY A 184 10.65 16.65 8.93
CA GLY A 184 10.82 16.85 10.36
C GLY A 184 10.59 15.62 11.24
N TYR A 185 10.58 14.41 10.71
CA TYR A 185 10.35 13.16 11.44
C TYR A 185 11.63 12.30 11.48
N VAL A 186 12.00 11.82 12.68
CA VAL A 186 13.19 10.98 12.86
C VAL A 186 12.76 9.54 13.11
N LEU A 187 12.96 8.67 12.12
CA LEU A 187 12.62 7.26 12.21
C LEU A 187 13.79 6.43 12.74
N ASP A 188 13.50 5.36 13.50
CA ASP A 188 14.45 4.43 14.06
C ASP A 188 14.29 3.03 13.41
N ASP A 189 15.38 2.52 12.82
CA ASP A 189 15.51 1.18 12.23
C ASP A 189 16.64 0.36 12.87
N SER A 190 16.96 0.66 14.13
CA SER A 190 18.07 0.01 14.87
C SER A 190 17.91 -1.51 15.01
N ILE A 191 16.70 -2.03 14.80
CA ILE A 191 16.41 -3.47 14.78
C ILE A 191 16.12 -3.88 13.31
N GLU A 192 16.84 -4.87 12.83
CA GLU A 192 16.66 -5.37 11.46
C GLU A 192 15.23 -5.84 11.20
N GLY A 193 14.66 -5.39 10.08
CA GLY A 193 13.27 -5.71 9.70
C GLY A 193 12.20 -4.97 10.48
N GLU A 194 12.59 -3.97 11.28
CA GLU A 194 11.67 -3.10 12.01
C GLU A 194 11.89 -1.63 11.63
N LEU A 195 10.83 -0.85 11.74
CA LEU A 195 10.86 0.60 11.63
C LEU A 195 9.93 1.20 12.69
N ARG A 196 10.43 2.21 13.41
CA ARG A 196 9.72 2.82 14.53
C ARG A 196 9.77 4.33 14.45
N TRP A 197 8.74 4.94 15.00
CA TRP A 197 8.71 6.34 15.31
C TRP A 197 8.02 6.54 16.66
N ASP A 198 8.69 7.19 17.58
CA ASP A 198 8.24 7.42 18.96
C ASP A 198 7.72 8.84 19.21
N GLY A 199 7.64 9.65 18.14
CA GLY A 199 7.32 11.07 18.21
C GLY A 199 8.54 11.99 18.07
N THR A 200 9.76 11.45 17.96
CA THR A 200 10.99 12.26 17.81
C THR A 200 10.93 13.08 16.53
N ARG A 201 11.26 14.37 16.66
CA ARG A 201 11.21 15.38 15.59
C ARG A 201 12.58 16.00 15.35
N CYS A 202 12.78 16.55 14.17
CA CYS A 202 13.88 17.46 13.84
C CYS A 202 13.33 18.69 13.11
N GLU A 203 14.18 19.66 12.82
CA GLU A 203 13.81 20.81 12.00
C GLU A 203 13.50 20.33 10.57
N PRO A 204 12.33 20.61 10.02
CA PRO A 204 12.01 20.26 8.63
C PRO A 204 12.77 21.18 7.66
N ASP A 205 12.97 20.71 6.43
CA ASP A 205 13.48 21.54 5.36
C ASP A 205 12.49 22.68 5.06
N GLU A 206 12.99 23.87 4.74
CA GLU A 206 12.15 25.05 4.40
C GLU A 206 11.29 24.78 3.15
N SER A 207 11.79 24.00 2.22
CA SER A 207 11.15 23.71 0.93
C SER A 207 11.38 22.25 0.54
N PRO A 208 10.72 21.31 1.23
CA PRO A 208 11.02 19.89 1.07
C PRO A 208 10.73 19.41 -0.35
N ALA A 209 11.67 18.63 -0.89
CA ALA A 209 11.55 17.95 -2.16
C ALA A 209 11.82 16.46 -1.94
N ILE A 210 10.81 15.65 -2.23
CA ILE A 210 10.86 14.20 -2.03
C ILE A 210 11.55 13.56 -3.22
N ASP A 211 12.60 12.80 -2.98
CA ASP A 211 13.24 11.95 -3.96
C ASP A 211 12.52 10.60 -4.04
N THR A 212 12.29 10.11 -5.23
CA THR A 212 11.51 8.90 -5.44
C THR A 212 12.35 7.63 -5.53
N TYR A 213 13.67 7.75 -5.71
CA TYR A 213 14.61 6.61 -5.79
C TYR A 213 14.19 5.58 -6.85
N GLU A 214 13.63 6.04 -7.96
CA GLU A 214 13.05 5.20 -9.02
C GLU A 214 11.94 4.25 -8.53
N ASP A 215 11.38 4.51 -7.36
CA ASP A 215 10.31 3.73 -6.74
C ASP A 215 8.97 4.49 -6.78
N HIS A 216 8.03 3.92 -7.53
CA HIS A 216 6.68 4.46 -7.67
C HIS A 216 5.93 4.59 -6.35
N ARG A 217 6.20 3.70 -5.36
CA ARG A 217 5.55 3.76 -4.05
C ARG A 217 6.04 4.93 -3.22
N MET A 218 7.30 5.34 -3.37
CA MET A 218 7.80 6.55 -2.72
C MET A 218 7.04 7.78 -3.24
N ALA A 219 6.91 7.93 -4.57
CA ALA A 219 6.15 9.03 -5.15
C ALA A 219 4.70 9.07 -4.63
N MET A 220 4.02 7.91 -4.66
CA MET A 220 2.59 7.84 -4.34
C MET A 220 2.28 7.94 -2.85
N ALA A 221 3.14 7.40 -1.97
CA ALA A 221 2.97 7.52 -0.52
C ALA A 221 3.28 8.92 0.00
N PHE A 222 4.20 9.67 -0.64
CA PHE A 222 4.50 11.02 -0.22
C PHE A 222 3.62 12.10 -0.87
N ALA A 223 2.97 11.83 -2.00
CA ALA A 223 2.10 12.82 -2.65
C ALA A 223 0.99 13.34 -1.73
N PRO A 224 0.29 12.52 -0.92
CA PRO A 224 -0.71 12.99 0.04
C PRO A 224 -0.16 13.92 1.13
N ALA A 225 1.15 13.90 1.37
CA ALA A 225 1.77 14.78 2.37
C ALA A 225 1.61 16.28 2.04
N CYS A 226 1.31 16.63 0.78
CA CYS A 226 0.99 18.02 0.40
C CYS A 226 -0.21 18.60 1.18
N ILE A 227 -1.08 17.77 1.74
CA ILE A 227 -2.19 18.19 2.62
C ILE A 227 -1.65 18.87 3.90
N LYS A 228 -0.48 18.45 4.38
CA LYS A 228 0.19 19.01 5.56
C LYS A 228 1.35 19.95 5.21
N PHE A 229 1.94 19.77 4.05
CA PHE A 229 3.07 20.52 3.52
C PHE A 229 2.70 21.13 2.15
N PRO A 230 1.91 22.23 2.12
CA PRO A 230 1.54 22.89 0.87
C PRO A 230 2.77 23.26 0.04
N GLY A 231 2.76 22.98 -1.25
CA GLY A 231 3.91 23.21 -2.13
C GLY A 231 4.99 22.13 -2.08
N LEU A 232 4.69 20.96 -1.47
CA LEU A 232 5.59 19.82 -1.49
C LEU A 232 5.96 19.44 -2.92
N ARG A 233 7.26 19.25 -3.18
CA ARG A 233 7.78 18.83 -4.48
C ARG A 233 8.06 17.33 -4.49
N ILE A 234 7.80 16.70 -5.62
CA ILE A 234 8.15 15.29 -5.88
C ILE A 234 9.07 15.24 -7.08
N ASN A 235 10.29 14.76 -6.90
CA ASN A 235 11.26 14.56 -7.97
C ASN A 235 10.96 13.27 -8.73
N ASN A 236 11.22 13.24 -10.04
CA ASN A 236 10.98 12.11 -10.94
C ASN A 236 9.55 11.52 -10.78
N PRO A 237 8.49 12.35 -10.92
CA PRO A 237 7.11 11.93 -10.66
C PRO A 237 6.59 10.87 -11.64
N GLU A 238 7.25 10.66 -12.78
CA GLU A 238 6.92 9.68 -13.83
C GLU A 238 7.07 8.22 -13.39
N VAL A 239 7.78 7.96 -12.31
CA VAL A 239 7.97 6.60 -11.75
C VAL A 239 6.65 5.91 -11.39
N VAL A 240 5.57 6.66 -11.18
CA VAL A 240 4.22 6.12 -10.90
C VAL A 240 3.67 5.30 -12.07
N SER A 241 4.17 5.56 -13.30
CA SER A 241 3.74 4.85 -14.52
C SER A 241 3.94 3.33 -14.44
N LYS A 242 4.82 2.86 -13.56
CA LYS A 242 5.09 1.43 -13.35
C LYS A 242 3.86 0.66 -12.84
N SER A 243 3.01 1.26 -11.99
CA SER A 243 1.88 0.58 -11.38
C SER A 243 0.59 1.38 -11.37
N TYR A 244 0.65 2.72 -11.46
CA TYR A 244 -0.52 3.60 -11.48
C TYR A 244 -0.30 4.76 -12.46
N PRO A 245 -0.36 4.51 -13.79
CA PRO A 245 -0.03 5.51 -14.81
C PRO A 245 -0.88 6.79 -14.72
N LEU A 246 -2.13 6.68 -14.24
CA LEU A 246 -3.07 7.81 -14.15
C LEU A 246 -3.07 8.49 -12.77
N PHE A 247 -2.13 8.16 -11.87
CA PHE A 247 -2.14 8.65 -10.48
C PHE A 247 -2.23 10.17 -10.37
N TRP A 248 -1.39 10.90 -11.10
CA TRP A 248 -1.39 12.37 -11.07
C TRP A 248 -2.67 12.98 -11.68
N GLU A 249 -3.21 12.35 -12.72
CA GLU A 249 -4.48 12.77 -13.33
C GLU A 249 -5.66 12.56 -12.37
N ASP A 250 -5.66 11.43 -11.65
CA ASP A 250 -6.73 11.14 -10.71
C ASP A 250 -6.64 12.05 -9.47
N LEU A 251 -5.44 12.41 -9.01
CA LEU A 251 -5.26 13.46 -7.99
C LEU A 251 -5.80 14.81 -8.46
N LYS A 252 -5.51 15.24 -9.72
CA LYS A 252 -6.08 16.46 -10.29
C LYS A 252 -7.61 16.43 -10.32
N LYS A 253 -8.21 15.30 -10.73
CA LYS A 253 -9.67 15.11 -10.71
C LYS A 253 -10.25 15.18 -9.30
N ALA A 254 -9.49 14.74 -8.29
CA ALA A 254 -9.86 14.84 -6.88
C ALA A 254 -9.66 16.25 -6.29
N GLY A 255 -9.16 17.22 -7.07
CA GLY A 255 -9.04 18.61 -6.67
C GLY A 255 -7.64 19.02 -6.19
N PHE A 256 -6.63 18.18 -6.34
CA PHE A 256 -5.25 18.58 -6.06
C PHE A 256 -4.70 19.44 -7.21
N GLU A 257 -4.06 20.54 -6.86
CA GLU A 257 -3.31 21.35 -7.80
C GLU A 257 -1.91 20.73 -8.01
N ILE A 258 -1.58 20.39 -9.26
CA ILE A 258 -0.29 19.79 -9.61
C ILE A 258 0.36 20.68 -10.67
N ILE A 259 1.49 21.28 -10.31
CA ILE A 259 2.28 22.15 -11.16
C ILE A 259 3.50 21.36 -11.67
N HIS A 260 3.69 21.32 -12.96
CA HIS A 260 4.89 20.74 -13.56
C HIS A 260 5.96 21.82 -13.67
N ASN A 261 7.10 21.61 -13.01
CA ASN A 261 8.26 22.51 -13.12
C ASN A 261 9.04 22.28 -14.43
N ALA A 262 8.35 22.33 -15.58
CA ALA A 262 9.03 22.37 -16.88
C ALA A 262 9.48 23.78 -17.28
N ASP A 263 9.16 24.82 -16.47
CA ASP A 263 9.27 26.22 -16.81
C ASP A 263 10.10 27.06 -15.79
N TYR A 264 11.10 26.42 -15.12
CA TYR A 264 12.09 27.19 -14.33
C TYR A 264 13.49 26.83 -14.73
#